data_96139d00c78cb30af110982c21cf5249
#
_entry.id   96139d00c78cb30af110982c21cf5249
#
_cell.length_a   1.000
_cell.length_b   1.000
_cell.length_c   1.000
_cell.angle_alpha   90.00
_cell.angle_beta   90.00
_cell.angle_gamma   90.00
#
_symmetry.space_group_name_H-M   'P 1'
#
loop_
_entity.id
_entity.type
_entity.pdbx_description
1 polymer ?
#
loop_
_entity_poly.entity_id
_entity_poly.type
_entity_poly.pdbx_seq_one_letter_code
_entity_poly.pdbx_strand_id
1 'polypeptide(L)'
;SDVYKRQEEVRALIATPMKNEAVKQAYLFSCFCGLRISDIIGLRWKDVFVDRGQYRLAVSMQKTKEPIYLPLSPEALKWMPERGDKMAEDHVFDLPSPTMINLLLKPWAKAAGIDKRFSFHTARHTFATMMLTLGADLYTTSKLLGHADVKMTQVYAKIINQKKDDAVNLVNGLFD
;
A
#
# COMPACT_ATOMS: atom_id res chain seq x y z
N SER A 1 -1.91 -19.46 6.34
CA SER A 1 -2.37 -18.26 7.02
C SER A 1 -2.73 -17.17 6.01
N ASP A 2 -3.47 -16.16 6.43
CA ASP A 2 -3.94 -15.07 5.59
C ASP A 2 -2.81 -14.27 4.93
N VAL A 3 -1.61 -14.32 5.50
CA VAL A 3 -0.41 -13.64 4.97
C VAL A 3 0.11 -14.30 3.73
N TYR A 4 0.29 -15.62 3.76
CA TYR A 4 0.74 -16.38 2.60
C TYR A 4 -0.25 -16.22 1.45
N LYS A 5 -1.54 -16.23 1.78
CA LYS A 5 -2.59 -16.02 0.80
C LYS A 5 -2.50 -14.64 0.14
N ARG A 6 -2.23 -13.59 0.93
CA ARG A 6 -2.06 -12.24 0.41
C ARG A 6 -0.82 -12.11 -0.48
N GLN A 7 0.29 -12.70 -0.07
CA GLN A 7 1.51 -12.70 -0.88
C GLN A 7 1.31 -13.45 -2.20
N GLU A 8 0.62 -14.58 -2.18
CA GLU A 8 0.30 -15.33 -3.39
C GLU A 8 -0.63 -14.56 -4.32
N GLU A 9 -1.63 -13.86 -3.77
CA GLU A 9 -2.50 -13.00 -4.55
C GLU A 9 -1.73 -11.88 -5.24
N VAL A 10 -0.82 -11.22 -4.54
CA VAL A 10 0.04 -10.16 -5.13
C VAL A 10 0.92 -10.75 -6.23
N ARG A 11 1.54 -11.91 -6.02
CA ARG A 11 2.34 -12.59 -7.05
C ARG A 11 1.51 -12.91 -8.29
N ALA A 12 0.29 -13.42 -8.10
CA ALA A 12 -0.62 -13.73 -9.19
C ALA A 12 -1.01 -12.47 -9.98
N LEU A 13 -1.27 -11.36 -9.28
CA LEU A 13 -1.57 -10.07 -9.90
C LEU A 13 -0.38 -9.55 -10.70
N ILE A 14 0.82 -9.64 -10.16
CA ILE A 14 2.05 -9.25 -10.88
C ILE A 14 2.19 -10.05 -12.17
N ALA A 15 1.94 -11.35 -12.11
CA ALA A 15 2.07 -12.25 -13.26
C ALA A 15 0.94 -12.11 -14.30
N THR A 16 -0.19 -11.50 -13.91
CA THR A 16 -1.35 -11.39 -14.79
C THR A 16 -1.31 -10.07 -15.56
N PRO A 17 -1.31 -10.07 -16.89
CA PRO A 17 -1.29 -8.84 -17.67
C PRO A 17 -2.60 -8.05 -17.53
N MET A 18 -2.50 -6.74 -17.63
CA MET A 18 -3.62 -5.83 -17.74
C MET A 18 -3.39 -4.88 -18.90
N LYS A 19 -4.42 -4.65 -19.71
CA LYS A 19 -4.34 -3.75 -20.87
C LYS A 19 -3.90 -2.35 -20.49
N ASN A 20 -4.43 -1.82 -19.39
CA ASN A 20 -4.02 -0.52 -18.85
C ASN A 20 -2.89 -0.73 -17.85
N GLU A 21 -1.67 -0.66 -18.33
CA GLU A 21 -0.48 -0.89 -17.48
C GLU A 21 -0.32 0.16 -16.38
N ALA A 22 -0.75 1.39 -16.61
CA ALA A 22 -0.69 2.44 -15.60
C ALA A 22 -1.58 2.11 -14.39
N VAL A 23 -2.76 1.56 -14.62
CA VAL A 23 -3.67 1.12 -13.56
C VAL A 23 -3.06 -0.05 -12.78
N LYS A 24 -2.48 -1.02 -13.48
CA LYS A 24 -1.76 -2.14 -12.84
C LYS A 24 -0.62 -1.63 -11.96
N GLN A 25 0.22 -0.75 -12.49
CA GLN A 25 1.32 -0.15 -11.74
C GLN A 25 0.83 0.58 -10.50
N ALA A 26 -0.20 1.42 -10.64
CA ALA A 26 -0.74 2.19 -9.53
C ALA A 26 -1.29 1.29 -8.41
N TYR A 27 -2.00 0.23 -8.78
CA TYR A 27 -2.51 -0.74 -7.81
C TYR A 27 -1.38 -1.43 -7.04
N LEU A 28 -0.39 -1.94 -7.76
CA LEU A 28 0.75 -2.62 -7.13
C LEU A 28 1.62 -1.65 -6.32
N PHE A 29 1.78 -0.42 -6.79
CA PHE A 29 2.43 0.64 -6.00
C PHE A 29 1.72 0.84 -4.66
N SER A 30 0.38 0.90 -4.67
CA SER A 30 -0.41 1.02 -3.44
C SER A 30 -0.24 -0.18 -2.51
N CYS A 31 -0.07 -1.38 -3.04
CA CYS A 31 0.21 -2.57 -2.21
C CYS A 31 1.49 -2.42 -1.39
N PHE A 32 2.45 -1.62 -1.84
CA PHE A 32 3.75 -1.46 -1.18
C PHE A 32 3.93 -0.11 -0.47
N CYS A 33 3.01 0.82 -0.61
CA CYS A 33 3.07 2.12 0.09
C CYS A 33 1.79 2.49 0.86
N GLY A 34 0.68 1.83 0.55
CA GLY A 34 -0.58 2.03 1.25
C GLY A 34 -1.38 3.27 0.84
N LEU A 35 -0.96 4.02 -0.17
CA LEU A 35 -1.67 5.23 -0.60
C LEU A 35 -3.08 4.92 -1.12
N ARG A 36 -4.01 5.84 -0.85
CA ARG A 36 -5.35 5.80 -1.41
C ARG A 36 -5.33 6.16 -2.89
N ILE A 37 -6.34 5.73 -3.63
CA ILE A 37 -6.50 6.05 -5.05
C ILE A 37 -6.45 7.56 -5.32
N SER A 38 -7.11 8.36 -4.46
CA SER A 38 -7.12 9.82 -4.60
C SER A 38 -5.72 10.42 -4.46
N ASP A 39 -4.91 9.90 -3.54
CA ASP A 39 -3.54 10.36 -3.32
C ASP A 39 -2.64 9.99 -4.50
N ILE A 40 -2.82 8.81 -5.07
CA ILE A 40 -2.05 8.35 -6.23
C ILE A 40 -2.42 9.15 -7.49
N ILE A 41 -3.71 9.42 -7.70
CA ILE A 41 -4.17 10.25 -8.82
C ILE A 41 -3.60 11.68 -8.72
N GLY A 42 -3.55 12.22 -7.50
CA GLY A 42 -3.04 13.57 -7.27
C GLY A 42 -1.52 13.69 -7.20
N LEU A 43 -0.80 12.58 -7.15
CA LEU A 43 0.65 12.57 -6.97
C LEU A 43 1.36 13.20 -8.17
N ARG A 44 2.22 14.18 -7.89
CA ARG A 44 3.03 14.88 -8.90
C ARG A 44 4.51 14.63 -8.64
N TRP A 45 5.33 14.78 -9.66
CA TRP A 45 6.76 14.55 -9.52
C TRP A 45 7.43 15.48 -8.50
N LYS A 46 6.89 16.68 -8.27
CA LYS A 46 7.38 17.57 -7.21
C LYS A 46 7.20 17.01 -5.81
N ASP A 47 6.30 16.04 -5.62
CA ASP A 47 6.03 15.41 -4.33
C ASP A 47 6.98 14.26 -4.03
N VAL A 48 7.80 13.87 -5.01
CA VAL A 48 8.77 12.77 -4.89
C VAL A 48 10.15 13.37 -4.65
N PHE A 49 10.80 12.98 -3.58
CA PHE A 49 12.13 13.48 -3.24
C PHE A 49 12.99 12.42 -2.56
N VAL A 50 14.31 12.70 -2.50
CA VAL A 50 15.28 11.83 -1.83
C VAL A 50 15.83 12.56 -0.62
N ASP A 51 15.80 11.89 0.52
CA ASP A 51 16.36 12.36 1.77
C ASP A 51 17.24 11.27 2.37
N ARG A 52 18.52 11.54 2.52
CA ARG A 52 19.51 10.59 3.07
C ARG A 52 19.50 9.23 2.35
N GLY A 53 19.38 9.24 1.03
CA GLY A 53 19.33 8.03 0.21
C GLY A 53 18.00 7.30 0.21
N GLN A 54 17.01 7.80 0.94
CA GLN A 54 15.67 7.24 1.02
C GLN A 54 14.69 8.04 0.17
N TYR A 55 14.02 7.37 -0.77
CA TYR A 55 12.91 7.98 -1.52
C TYR A 55 11.72 8.20 -0.60
N ARG A 56 11.13 9.38 -0.70
CA ARG A 56 9.96 9.79 0.09
C ARG A 56 8.93 10.48 -0.78
N LEU A 57 7.68 10.42 -0.33
CA LEU A 57 6.57 11.16 -0.91
C LEU A 57 6.06 12.18 0.11
N ALA A 58 5.80 13.40 -0.35
CA ALA A 58 5.05 14.38 0.41
C ALA A 58 3.57 14.26 0.02
N VAL A 59 2.73 13.80 0.94
CA VAL A 59 1.30 13.62 0.71
C VAL A 59 0.53 14.46 1.70
N SER A 60 -0.38 15.30 1.22
CA SER A 60 -1.24 16.12 2.09
C SER A 60 -2.45 15.31 2.52
N MET A 61 -2.67 15.22 3.84
CA MET A 61 -3.90 14.62 4.35
C MET A 61 -5.09 15.54 4.14
N GLN A 62 -6.18 15.01 3.62
CA GLN A 62 -7.40 15.79 3.36
C GLN A 62 -8.02 16.38 4.63
N LYS A 63 -7.87 15.72 5.78
CA LYS A 63 -8.50 16.15 7.04
C LYS A 63 -7.72 17.22 7.79
N THR A 64 -6.39 17.19 7.75
CA THR A 64 -5.55 18.10 8.55
C THR A 64 -4.77 19.09 7.71
N LYS A 65 -4.70 18.89 6.40
CA LYS A 65 -3.86 19.64 5.43
C LYS A 65 -2.36 19.61 5.77
N GLU A 66 -1.96 18.81 6.73
CA GLU A 66 -0.57 18.63 7.08
C GLU A 66 0.08 17.61 6.14
N PRO A 67 1.31 17.86 5.67
CA PRO A 67 2.03 16.91 4.83
C PRO A 67 2.48 15.71 5.65
N ILE A 68 2.30 14.51 5.09
CA ILE A 68 2.91 13.28 5.58
C ILE A 68 4.05 12.93 4.63
N TYR A 69 5.20 12.60 5.19
CA TYR A 69 6.35 12.16 4.42
C TYR A 69 6.45 10.64 4.49
N LEU A 70 6.03 9.98 3.41
CA LEU A 70 6.02 8.52 3.33
C LEU A 70 7.31 8.00 2.71
N PRO A 71 8.06 7.15 3.40
CA PRO A 71 9.20 6.49 2.80
C PRO A 71 8.74 5.41 1.81
N LEU A 72 9.48 5.27 0.72
CA LEU A 72 9.22 4.26 -0.30
C LEU A 72 10.28 3.17 -0.22
N SER A 73 9.84 1.92 -0.12
CA SER A 73 10.73 0.77 -0.21
C SER A 73 11.21 0.56 -1.65
N PRO A 74 12.31 -0.18 -1.86
CA PRO A 74 12.71 -0.61 -3.21
C PRO A 74 11.60 -1.37 -3.95
N GLU A 75 10.78 -2.13 -3.25
CA GLU A 75 9.62 -2.82 -3.85
C GLU A 75 8.59 -1.84 -4.37
N ALA A 76 8.27 -0.79 -3.61
CA ALA A 76 7.37 0.26 -4.08
C ALA A 76 7.93 0.98 -5.32
N LEU A 77 9.23 1.28 -5.31
CA LEU A 77 9.88 1.98 -6.42
C LEU A 77 9.81 1.20 -7.74
N LYS A 78 9.78 -0.13 -7.70
CA LYS A 78 9.63 -0.97 -8.91
C LYS A 78 8.33 -0.69 -9.65
N TRP A 79 7.30 -0.24 -8.94
CA TRP A 79 5.97 0.01 -9.50
C TRP A 79 5.71 1.48 -9.76
N MET A 80 6.64 2.36 -9.42
CA MET A 80 6.55 3.77 -9.77
C MET A 80 7.05 3.98 -11.21
N PRO A 81 6.30 4.70 -12.07
CA PRO A 81 6.78 4.99 -13.42
C PRO A 81 8.08 5.78 -13.40
N GLU A 82 8.87 5.64 -14.46
CA GLU A 82 10.05 6.47 -14.65
C GLU A 82 9.61 7.91 -15.00
N ARG A 83 10.32 8.89 -14.43
CA ARG A 83 9.99 10.29 -14.68
C ARG A 83 10.27 10.71 -16.13
N GLY A 84 11.39 10.27 -16.70
CA GLY A 84 11.78 10.70 -18.05
C GLY A 84 11.85 12.22 -18.16
N ASP A 85 11.22 12.75 -19.20
CA ASP A 85 11.18 14.21 -19.47
C ASP A 85 10.05 14.94 -18.75
N LYS A 86 9.33 14.30 -17.85
CA LYS A 86 8.21 14.89 -17.14
C LYS A 86 8.68 16.00 -16.19
N MET A 87 7.88 17.07 -16.14
CA MET A 87 8.14 18.24 -15.30
C MET A 87 7.61 18.01 -13.86
N ALA A 88 8.02 18.89 -12.97
CA ALA A 88 7.64 18.81 -11.55
C ALA A 88 6.13 18.80 -11.31
N GLU A 89 5.38 19.56 -12.12
CA GLU A 89 3.92 19.65 -12.00
C GLU A 89 3.17 18.49 -12.68
N ASP A 90 3.84 17.65 -13.44
CA ASP A 90 3.21 16.52 -14.10
C ASP A 90 2.85 15.42 -13.11
N HIS A 91 1.76 14.73 -13.36
CA HIS A 91 1.36 13.57 -12.56
C HIS A 91 2.33 12.42 -12.73
N VAL A 92 2.59 11.71 -11.63
CA VAL A 92 3.42 10.49 -11.65
C VAL A 92 2.71 9.39 -12.42
N PHE A 93 1.41 9.24 -12.19
CA PHE A 93 0.58 8.24 -12.87
C PHE A 93 -0.44 8.95 -13.77
N ASP A 94 -0.56 8.49 -15.00
CA ASP A 94 -1.60 8.92 -15.93
C ASP A 94 -2.77 7.94 -15.83
N LEU A 95 -3.76 8.28 -15.03
CA LEU A 95 -4.84 7.38 -14.65
C LEU A 95 -6.20 7.88 -15.10
N PRO A 96 -7.13 6.95 -15.44
CA PRO A 96 -8.52 7.31 -15.67
C PRO A 96 -9.23 7.66 -14.36
N SER A 97 -10.54 7.89 -14.42
CA SER A 97 -11.35 8.18 -13.23
C SER A 97 -11.34 7.02 -12.23
N PRO A 98 -11.58 7.28 -10.94
CA PRO A 98 -11.68 6.20 -9.94
C PRO A 98 -12.70 5.11 -10.29
N THR A 99 -13.84 5.49 -10.88
CA THR A 99 -14.86 4.54 -11.34
C THR A 99 -14.29 3.63 -12.42
N MET A 100 -13.61 4.19 -13.41
CA MET A 100 -13.00 3.41 -14.49
C MET A 100 -11.89 2.51 -13.96
N ILE A 101 -11.07 2.98 -13.04
CA ILE A 101 -10.02 2.17 -12.40
C ILE A 101 -10.63 0.93 -11.77
N ASN A 102 -11.69 1.08 -10.97
CA ASN A 102 -12.34 -0.06 -10.31
C ASN A 102 -12.99 -1.03 -11.31
N LEU A 103 -13.52 -0.51 -12.42
CA LEU A 103 -14.04 -1.36 -13.50
C LEU A 103 -12.93 -2.18 -14.17
N LEU A 104 -11.76 -1.61 -14.36
CA LEU A 104 -10.61 -2.31 -14.96
C LEU A 104 -9.98 -3.34 -14.01
N LEU A 105 -10.03 -3.09 -12.71
CA LEU A 105 -9.45 -4.00 -11.71
C LEU A 105 -10.19 -5.34 -11.63
N LYS A 106 -11.51 -5.35 -11.79
CA LYS A 106 -12.33 -6.56 -11.62
C LYS A 106 -11.94 -7.72 -12.54
N PRO A 107 -11.88 -7.54 -13.89
CA PRO A 107 -11.49 -8.63 -14.76
C PRO A 107 -10.03 -9.05 -14.56
N TRP A 108 -9.16 -8.14 -14.19
CA TRP A 108 -7.77 -8.44 -13.88
C TRP A 108 -7.64 -9.34 -12.65
N ALA A 109 -8.35 -9.00 -11.58
CA ALA A 109 -8.39 -9.81 -10.36
C ALA A 109 -8.95 -11.21 -10.65
N LYS A 110 -10.02 -11.30 -11.43
CA LYS A 110 -10.61 -12.57 -11.84
C LYS A 110 -9.63 -13.42 -12.65
N ALA A 111 -8.93 -12.82 -13.60
CA ALA A 111 -7.91 -13.49 -14.39
C ALA A 111 -6.74 -14.00 -13.52
N ALA A 112 -6.43 -13.31 -12.43
CA ALA A 112 -5.42 -13.71 -11.45
C ALA A 112 -5.91 -14.78 -10.47
N GLY A 113 -7.16 -15.24 -10.59
CA GLY A 113 -7.73 -16.26 -9.73
C GLY A 113 -8.25 -15.74 -8.39
N ILE A 114 -8.45 -14.43 -8.28
CA ILE A 114 -8.96 -13.80 -7.05
C ILE A 114 -10.49 -13.72 -7.16
N ASP A 115 -11.17 -14.53 -6.35
CA ASP A 115 -12.63 -14.63 -6.32
C ASP A 115 -13.16 -14.02 -5.02
N LYS A 116 -13.06 -12.72 -4.89
CA LYS A 116 -13.61 -11.94 -3.78
C LYS A 116 -13.85 -10.51 -4.24
N ARG A 117 -14.57 -9.74 -3.41
CA ARG A 117 -14.75 -8.31 -3.67
C ARG A 117 -13.40 -7.63 -3.80
N PHE A 118 -13.18 -6.96 -4.93
CA PHE A 118 -11.91 -6.38 -5.29
C PHE A 118 -12.11 -4.93 -5.77
N SER A 119 -11.39 -4.02 -5.15
CA SER A 119 -11.37 -2.61 -5.52
C SER A 119 -9.97 -2.07 -5.28
N PHE A 120 -9.71 -0.83 -5.67
CA PHE A 120 -8.40 -0.22 -5.40
C PHE A 120 -8.08 -0.18 -3.89
N HIS A 121 -9.08 -0.02 -3.06
CA HIS A 121 -8.91 -0.02 -1.60
C HIS A 121 -8.34 -1.34 -1.06
N THR A 122 -8.51 -2.44 -1.79
CA THR A 122 -7.92 -3.74 -1.44
C THR A 122 -6.40 -3.68 -1.39
N ALA A 123 -5.75 -2.87 -2.23
CA ALA A 123 -4.31 -2.67 -2.20
C ALA A 123 -3.84 -2.10 -0.85
N ARG A 124 -4.58 -1.14 -0.34
CA ARG A 124 -4.28 -0.52 0.96
C ARG A 124 -4.45 -1.51 2.12
N HIS A 125 -5.47 -2.34 2.09
CA HIS A 125 -5.64 -3.44 3.04
C HIS A 125 -4.50 -4.44 2.97
N THR A 126 -4.05 -4.76 1.77
CA THR A 126 -2.91 -5.64 1.54
C THR A 126 -1.64 -5.08 2.17
N PHE A 127 -1.37 -3.78 1.96
CA PHE A 127 -0.23 -3.10 2.59
C PHE A 127 -0.30 -3.19 4.12
N ALA A 128 -1.42 -2.80 4.71
CA ALA A 128 -1.60 -2.82 6.16
C ALA A 128 -1.42 -4.22 6.76
N THR A 129 -2.03 -5.22 6.13
CA THR A 129 -1.92 -6.62 6.57
C THR A 129 -0.48 -7.11 6.50
N MET A 130 0.22 -6.84 5.41
CA MET A 130 1.62 -7.23 5.26
C MET A 130 2.52 -6.55 6.29
N MET A 131 2.36 -5.23 6.50
CA MET A 131 3.16 -4.50 7.47
C MET A 131 3.01 -5.06 8.88
N LEU A 132 1.77 -5.21 9.34
CA LEU A 132 1.49 -5.74 10.68
C LEU A 132 2.00 -7.17 10.85
N THR A 133 1.85 -8.00 9.85
CA THR A 133 2.26 -9.40 9.93
C THR A 133 3.77 -9.58 9.87
N LEU A 134 4.47 -8.76 9.08
CA LEU A 134 5.92 -8.81 8.97
C LEU A 134 6.64 -8.19 10.16
N GLY A 135 5.92 -7.59 11.09
CA GLY A 135 6.51 -7.12 12.35
C GLY A 135 6.36 -5.65 12.66
N ALA A 136 5.80 -4.84 11.76
CA ALA A 136 5.54 -3.43 12.06
C ALA A 136 4.49 -3.33 13.19
N ASP A 137 4.66 -2.39 14.10
CA ASP A 137 3.67 -2.16 15.14
C ASP A 137 2.45 -1.39 14.59
N LEU A 138 1.36 -1.43 15.35
CA LEU A 138 0.10 -0.80 14.95
C LEU A 138 0.22 0.72 14.80
N TYR A 139 0.95 1.35 15.70
CA TYR A 139 1.13 2.81 15.68
C TYR A 139 1.86 3.25 14.41
N THR A 140 3.00 2.63 14.11
CA THR A 140 3.78 2.92 12.89
C THR A 140 2.96 2.67 11.63
N THR A 141 2.25 1.54 11.56
CA THR A 141 1.40 1.21 10.42
C THR A 141 0.29 2.24 10.24
N SER A 142 -0.36 2.67 11.33
CA SER A 142 -1.39 3.71 11.30
C SER A 142 -0.84 5.04 10.77
N LYS A 143 0.37 5.41 11.19
CA LYS A 143 1.03 6.63 10.71
C LYS A 143 1.34 6.56 9.22
N LEU A 144 1.84 5.43 8.74
CA LEU A 144 2.08 5.21 7.31
C LEU A 144 0.79 5.31 6.47
N LEU A 145 -0.33 4.88 7.03
CA LEU A 145 -1.63 4.96 6.38
C LEU A 145 -2.31 6.32 6.54
N GLY A 146 -1.75 7.20 7.36
CA GLY A 146 -2.34 8.50 7.64
C GLY A 146 -3.65 8.42 8.43
N HIS A 147 -3.86 7.35 9.19
CA HIS A 147 -5.06 7.20 10.00
C HIS A 147 -4.98 8.00 11.30
N ALA A 148 -5.99 8.83 11.53
CA ALA A 148 -6.26 9.42 12.83
C ALA A 148 -7.21 8.55 13.67
N ASP A 149 -7.75 7.45 13.12
CA ASP A 149 -8.86 6.71 13.69
C ASP A 149 -8.54 5.26 14.04
N VAL A 150 -9.01 4.83 15.21
CA VAL A 150 -8.80 3.50 15.81
C VAL A 150 -9.67 2.41 15.17
N LYS A 151 -10.59 2.74 14.26
CA LYS A 151 -11.47 1.78 13.57
C LYS A 151 -10.72 0.71 12.79
N MET A 152 -9.47 0.97 12.41
CA MET A 152 -8.58 -0.04 11.84
C MET A 152 -8.33 -1.23 12.76
N THR A 153 -8.40 -1.02 14.07
CA THR A 153 -8.06 -2.04 15.07
C THR A 153 -8.94 -3.27 14.95
N GLN A 154 -10.23 -3.10 14.63
CA GLN A 154 -11.16 -4.23 14.53
C GLN A 154 -10.89 -5.15 13.33
N VAL A 155 -10.51 -4.58 12.18
CA VAL A 155 -10.21 -5.34 10.96
C VAL A 155 -8.95 -6.19 11.13
N TYR A 156 -8.00 -5.74 11.95
CA TYR A 156 -6.73 -6.41 12.18
C TYR A 156 -6.61 -7.05 13.56
N ALA A 157 -7.73 -7.17 14.30
CA ALA A 157 -7.75 -7.68 15.67
C ALA A 157 -7.04 -9.03 15.82
N LYS A 158 -7.25 -9.95 14.87
CA LYS A 158 -6.63 -11.27 14.89
C LYS A 158 -5.10 -11.21 14.83
N ILE A 159 -4.55 -10.34 13.97
CA ILE A 159 -3.11 -10.12 13.83
C ILE A 159 -2.56 -9.46 15.10
N ILE A 160 -3.26 -8.48 15.63
CA ILE A 160 -2.88 -7.74 16.84
C ILE A 160 -2.85 -8.69 18.05
N ASN A 161 -3.84 -9.55 18.19
CA ASN A 161 -3.90 -10.53 19.27
C ASN A 161 -2.73 -11.51 19.21
N GLN A 162 -2.40 -12.01 18.01
CA GLN A 162 -1.24 -12.89 17.84
C GLN A 162 0.06 -12.17 18.22
N LYS A 163 0.20 -10.89 17.86
CA LYS A 163 1.36 -10.08 18.25
C LYS A 163 1.46 -9.86 19.75
N LYS A 164 0.33 -9.71 20.45
CA LYS A 164 0.30 -9.61 21.91
C LYS A 164 0.81 -10.90 22.55
N ASP A 165 0.36 -12.04 22.06
CA ASP A 165 0.81 -13.35 22.54
C ASP A 165 2.31 -13.52 22.31
N ASP A 166 2.80 -13.21 21.13
CA ASP A 166 4.20 -13.27 20.78
C ASP A 166 5.05 -12.36 21.66
N ALA A 167 4.56 -11.14 21.92
CA ALA A 167 5.27 -10.17 22.74
C ALA A 167 5.49 -10.65 24.17
N VAL A 168 4.46 -11.17 24.83
CA VAL A 168 4.59 -11.63 26.21
C VAL A 168 5.47 -12.89 26.31
N ASN A 169 5.53 -13.67 25.26
CA ASN A 169 6.34 -14.88 25.19
C ASN A 169 7.83 -14.62 24.91
N LEU A 170 8.20 -13.36 24.58
CA LEU A 170 9.61 -13.00 24.37
C LEU A 170 10.49 -13.24 25.60
N VAL A 171 9.92 -13.25 26.80
CA VAL A 171 10.68 -13.49 28.04
C VAL A 171 10.86 -14.96 28.40
N ASN A 172 10.26 -15.87 27.60
CA ASN A 172 10.37 -17.31 27.87
C ASN A 172 11.83 -17.77 27.80
N GLY A 173 12.24 -18.52 28.81
CA GLY A 173 13.59 -19.08 28.88
C GLY A 173 14.69 -18.12 29.33
N LEU A 174 14.39 -16.83 29.58
CA LEU A 174 15.42 -15.85 29.96
C LEU A 174 15.97 -16.08 31.38
N PHE A 175 15.19 -16.71 32.25
CA PHE A 175 15.53 -16.88 33.66
C PHE A 175 15.66 -18.36 34.07
N ASP A 176 15.72 -19.25 33.12
CA ASP A 176 15.91 -20.70 33.37
C ASP A 176 17.37 -21.07 33.61
#